data_33f4bf77e4600b0c750f417a5553b761
#
_entry.id   33f4bf77e4600b0c750f417a5553b761
#
_cell.length_a   1.000
_cell.length_b   1.000
_cell.length_c   1.000
_cell.angle_alpha   90.00
_cell.angle_beta   90.00
_cell.angle_gamma   90.00
#
_symmetry.space_group_name_H-M   'P 1'
#
loop_
_entity.id
_entity.type
_entity.pdbx_description
1 polymer ?
#
loop_
_entity_poly.entity_id
_entity_poly.type
_entity_poly.pdbx_seq_one_letter_code
_entity_poly.pdbx_strand_id
1 'polypeptide(L)'
;CDYDVDTKISIPFAAPYQMMNMTLAYQAMRMLEPETGIKKEEILKGIRNTRWQGRMQEVGENIYFDGAHNVAGIHAFLDSVALIRPQNPILLFSMVSDKDYEKAIQLLAERGQWEQVIVTTISDKRGIPAEDIARIFSHFGQQAVVIEDSRKAYEWALKGKKRGQALFCTGSLYFIGELLEITGGKNSD
;
A
#
# COMPACT_ATOMS: atom_id res chain seq x y z
N CYS A 1 -31.63 -14.74 7.97
CA CYS A 1 -30.17 -14.86 8.21
C CYS A 1 -29.86 -14.04 9.43
N ASP A 2 -29.52 -14.70 10.54
CA ASP A 2 -29.04 -14.01 11.75
C ASP A 2 -27.64 -13.49 11.43
N TYR A 3 -27.51 -12.17 11.31
CA TYR A 3 -26.21 -11.53 11.20
C TYR A 3 -25.51 -11.61 12.56
N ASP A 4 -24.32 -12.20 12.57
CA ASP A 4 -23.47 -12.29 13.76
C ASP A 4 -22.82 -10.92 14.04
N VAL A 5 -23.64 -9.97 14.53
CA VAL A 5 -23.27 -8.57 14.74
C VAL A 5 -22.29 -8.35 15.90
N ASP A 6 -22.14 -9.34 16.79
CA ASP A 6 -21.32 -9.23 18.00
C ASP A 6 -19.93 -9.89 17.86
N THR A 7 -19.57 -10.39 16.65
CA THR A 7 -18.28 -11.02 16.48
C THR A 7 -17.17 -10.00 16.27
N LYS A 8 -16.23 -9.95 17.20
CA LYS A 8 -15.00 -9.15 17.07
C LYS A 8 -14.03 -9.82 16.10
N ILE A 9 -13.76 -9.17 14.98
CA ILE A 9 -12.77 -9.60 13.98
C ILE A 9 -11.50 -8.79 14.19
N SER A 10 -10.35 -9.49 14.38
CA SER A 10 -9.02 -8.88 14.41
C SER A 10 -8.30 -9.22 13.12
N ILE A 11 -7.75 -8.21 12.45
CA ILE A 11 -7.00 -8.36 11.19
C ILE A 11 -5.56 -7.91 11.36
N PRO A 12 -4.59 -8.55 10.68
CA PRO A 12 -3.18 -8.20 10.75
C PRO A 12 -2.77 -7.14 9.71
N PHE A 13 -3.65 -6.19 9.38
CA PHE A 13 -3.42 -5.17 8.35
C PHE A 13 -3.64 -3.77 8.90
N ALA A 14 -2.74 -2.85 8.57
CA ALA A 14 -2.85 -1.44 8.93
C ALA A 14 -3.79 -0.64 7.99
N ALA A 15 -4.65 -1.32 7.22
CA ALA A 15 -5.49 -0.70 6.20
C ALA A 15 -6.99 -0.86 6.52
N PRO A 16 -7.75 0.23 6.72
CA PRO A 16 -9.19 0.20 7.03
C PRO A 16 -10.03 -0.53 5.99
N TYR A 17 -9.68 -0.42 4.71
CA TYR A 17 -10.40 -1.11 3.63
C TYR A 17 -10.33 -2.64 3.77
N GLN A 18 -9.31 -3.16 4.45
CA GLN A 18 -9.20 -4.59 4.72
C GLN A 18 -10.20 -5.07 5.78
N MET A 19 -10.68 -4.20 6.66
CA MET A 19 -11.77 -4.53 7.60
C MET A 19 -13.03 -4.94 6.83
N MET A 20 -13.41 -4.16 5.81
CA MET A 20 -14.56 -4.49 4.97
C MET A 20 -14.35 -5.83 4.22
N ASN A 21 -13.20 -6.01 3.61
CA ASN A 21 -12.86 -7.23 2.88
C ASN A 21 -12.91 -8.47 3.80
N MET A 22 -12.34 -8.37 5.01
CA MET A 22 -12.35 -9.48 5.98
C MET A 22 -13.74 -9.73 6.55
N THR A 23 -14.56 -8.70 6.73
CA THR A 23 -15.97 -8.85 7.16
C THR A 23 -16.76 -9.59 6.09
N LEU A 24 -16.60 -9.24 4.81
CA LEU A 24 -17.24 -9.94 3.70
C LEU A 24 -16.77 -11.40 3.61
N ALA A 25 -15.46 -11.64 3.73
CA ALA A 25 -14.92 -13.00 3.74
C ALA A 25 -15.47 -13.82 4.92
N TYR A 26 -15.54 -13.23 6.11
CA TYR A 26 -16.11 -13.87 7.29
C TYR A 26 -17.58 -14.27 7.04
N GLN A 27 -18.41 -13.34 6.56
CA GLN A 27 -19.83 -13.62 6.29
C GLN A 27 -20.00 -14.71 5.22
N ALA A 28 -19.22 -14.66 4.15
CA ALA A 28 -19.26 -15.68 3.10
C ALA A 28 -18.91 -17.07 3.66
N MET A 29 -17.88 -17.18 4.48
CA MET A 29 -17.50 -18.45 5.11
C MET A 29 -18.55 -18.94 6.12
N ARG A 30 -19.19 -18.04 6.86
CA ARG A 30 -20.31 -18.38 7.74
C ARG A 30 -21.50 -18.97 6.97
N MET A 31 -21.82 -18.41 5.79
CA MET A 31 -22.87 -18.94 4.92
C MET A 31 -22.54 -20.33 4.39
N LEU A 32 -21.26 -20.63 4.17
CA LEU A 32 -20.79 -21.93 3.69
C LEU A 32 -20.55 -22.96 4.82
N GLU A 33 -20.68 -22.58 6.07
CA GLU A 33 -20.48 -23.51 7.21
C GLU A 33 -21.31 -24.80 7.14
N PRO A 34 -22.60 -24.77 6.74
CA PRO A 34 -23.41 -25.99 6.60
C PRO A 34 -22.85 -27.00 5.57
N GLU A 35 -22.19 -26.48 4.52
CA GLU A 35 -21.64 -27.31 3.44
C GLU A 35 -20.20 -27.76 3.74
N THR A 36 -19.39 -26.88 4.35
CA THR A 36 -17.95 -27.09 4.57
C THR A 36 -17.63 -27.69 5.93
N GLY A 37 -18.52 -27.54 6.91
CA GLY A 37 -18.30 -27.94 8.30
C GLY A 37 -17.28 -27.06 9.05
N ILE A 38 -16.69 -26.03 8.40
CA ILE A 38 -15.69 -25.13 9.01
C ILE A 38 -16.37 -24.26 10.07
N LYS A 39 -15.85 -24.31 11.30
CA LYS A 39 -16.43 -23.61 12.43
C LYS A 39 -15.97 -22.16 12.53
N LYS A 40 -16.78 -21.33 13.21
CA LYS A 40 -16.52 -19.90 13.44
C LYS A 40 -15.10 -19.63 13.94
N GLU A 41 -14.62 -20.43 14.88
CA GLU A 41 -13.29 -20.27 15.49
C GLU A 41 -12.17 -20.49 14.47
N GLU A 42 -12.37 -21.44 13.53
CA GLU A 42 -11.42 -21.73 12.45
C GLU A 42 -11.38 -20.61 11.43
N ILE A 43 -12.55 -20.04 11.07
CA ILE A 43 -12.65 -18.89 10.19
C ILE A 43 -11.91 -17.69 10.81
N LEU A 44 -12.16 -17.37 12.08
CA LEU A 44 -11.50 -16.27 12.79
C LEU A 44 -9.99 -16.49 12.93
N LYS A 45 -9.56 -17.73 13.13
CA LYS A 45 -8.13 -18.10 13.14
C LYS A 45 -7.51 -17.90 11.75
N GLY A 46 -8.20 -18.31 10.69
CA GLY A 46 -7.76 -18.09 9.31
C GLY A 46 -7.57 -16.61 9.01
N ILE A 47 -8.55 -15.78 9.36
CA ILE A 47 -8.49 -14.31 9.16
C ILE A 47 -7.29 -13.71 9.91
N ARG A 48 -7.07 -14.03 11.18
CA ARG A 48 -5.93 -13.54 11.96
C ARG A 48 -4.57 -13.92 11.39
N ASN A 49 -4.50 -15.10 10.76
CA ASN A 49 -3.26 -15.64 10.19
C ASN A 49 -3.07 -15.25 8.71
N THR A 50 -4.06 -14.58 8.09
CA THR A 50 -3.94 -14.16 6.69
C THR A 50 -2.78 -13.18 6.53
N ARG A 51 -1.98 -13.39 5.51
CA ARG A 51 -0.93 -12.47 5.06
C ARG A 51 -1.18 -12.13 3.59
N TRP A 52 -1.11 -10.87 3.26
CA TRP A 52 -1.29 -10.41 1.89
C TRP A 52 -0.24 -9.35 1.58
N GLN A 53 0.72 -9.71 0.79
CA GLN A 53 1.82 -8.82 0.41
C GLN A 53 1.32 -7.58 -0.34
N GLY A 54 1.95 -6.43 -0.08
CA GLY A 54 1.62 -5.18 -0.75
C GLY A 54 0.22 -4.62 -0.42
N ARG A 55 -0.28 -4.83 0.81
CA ARG A 55 -1.51 -4.23 1.32
C ARG A 55 -1.26 -3.55 2.66
N MET A 56 -0.73 -2.32 2.60
CA MET A 56 -0.20 -1.60 3.77
C MET A 56 0.69 -2.52 4.62
N GLN A 57 1.51 -3.32 3.93
CA GLN A 57 2.42 -4.27 4.55
C GLN A 57 3.59 -3.52 5.18
N GLU A 58 3.79 -3.65 6.48
CA GLU A 58 5.00 -3.18 7.13
C GLU A 58 6.14 -4.17 6.89
N VAL A 59 7.18 -3.74 6.17
CA VAL A 59 8.33 -4.56 5.78
C VAL A 59 9.59 -4.23 6.60
N GLY A 60 9.50 -3.28 7.46
CA GLY A 60 10.57 -2.80 8.36
C GLY A 60 10.05 -1.66 9.22
N GLU A 61 10.83 -1.15 10.15
CA GLU A 61 10.42 -0.09 11.09
C GLU A 61 9.89 1.14 10.34
N ASN A 62 8.57 1.35 10.38
CA ASN A 62 7.85 2.42 9.67
C ASN A 62 8.11 2.44 8.15
N ILE A 63 8.20 1.26 7.51
CA ILE A 63 8.31 1.13 6.05
C ILE A 63 7.12 0.33 5.56
N TYR A 64 6.27 0.95 4.74
CA TYR A 64 4.99 0.41 4.30
C TYR A 64 4.96 0.24 2.78
N PHE A 65 4.60 -0.95 2.33
CA PHE A 65 4.36 -1.28 0.93
C PHE A 65 2.88 -1.43 0.66
N ASP A 66 2.36 -0.70 -0.33
CA ASP A 66 0.96 -0.79 -0.76
C ASP A 66 0.85 -0.81 -2.28
N GLY A 67 0.14 -1.79 -2.82
CA GLY A 67 -0.07 -1.95 -4.26
C GLY A 67 -1.25 -1.17 -4.81
N ALA A 68 -1.62 -0.03 -4.22
CA ALA A 68 -2.61 0.87 -4.81
C ALA A 68 -2.15 1.31 -6.20
N HIS A 69 -3.00 1.11 -7.22
CA HIS A 69 -2.64 1.28 -8.62
C HIS A 69 -3.77 1.91 -9.47
N ASN A 70 -4.77 2.46 -8.83
CA ASN A 70 -5.87 3.21 -9.44
C ASN A 70 -6.39 4.26 -8.47
N VAL A 71 -7.24 5.15 -8.94
CA VAL A 71 -7.77 6.28 -8.16
C VAL A 71 -8.41 5.82 -6.84
N ALA A 72 -9.25 4.77 -6.87
CA ALA A 72 -9.92 4.25 -5.67
C ALA A 72 -8.91 3.64 -4.68
N GLY A 73 -7.89 2.92 -5.18
CA GLY A 73 -6.80 2.37 -4.36
C GLY A 73 -5.98 3.48 -3.71
N ILE A 74 -5.64 4.54 -4.44
CA ILE A 74 -4.92 5.68 -3.89
C ILE A 74 -5.73 6.41 -2.80
N HIS A 75 -7.05 6.55 -2.97
CA HIS A 75 -7.92 7.05 -1.88
C HIS A 75 -7.79 6.19 -0.62
N ALA A 76 -7.97 4.88 -0.75
CA ALA A 76 -7.90 3.95 0.38
C ALA A 76 -6.50 3.91 1.03
N PHE A 77 -5.44 4.03 0.23
CA PHE A 77 -4.06 4.18 0.69
C PHE A 77 -3.89 5.45 1.53
N LEU A 78 -4.33 6.60 1.03
CA LEU A 78 -4.23 7.88 1.75
C LEU A 78 -5.04 7.88 3.05
N ASP A 79 -6.21 7.25 3.08
CA ASP A 79 -6.99 7.07 4.30
C ASP A 79 -6.23 6.21 5.33
N SER A 80 -5.49 5.19 4.87
CA SER A 80 -4.64 4.36 5.72
C SER A 80 -3.45 5.15 6.27
N VAL A 81 -2.79 5.96 5.44
CA VAL A 81 -1.71 6.86 5.86
C VAL A 81 -2.19 7.84 6.93
N ALA A 82 -3.38 8.43 6.74
CA ALA A 82 -3.97 9.37 7.69
C ALA A 82 -4.24 8.73 9.08
N LEU A 83 -4.56 7.43 9.12
CA LEU A 83 -4.75 6.71 10.40
C LEU A 83 -3.43 6.39 11.12
N ILE A 84 -2.37 6.11 10.38
CA ILE A 84 -1.02 5.90 10.93
C ILE A 84 -0.49 7.20 11.55
N ARG A 85 -0.93 8.37 11.06
CA ARG A 85 -0.50 9.71 11.51
C ARG A 85 1.02 9.87 11.52
N PRO A 86 1.70 9.57 10.40
CA PRO A 86 3.15 9.67 10.35
C PRO A 86 3.60 11.12 10.48
N GLN A 87 4.74 11.34 11.13
CA GLN A 87 5.41 12.66 11.10
C GLN A 87 6.36 12.71 9.91
N ASN A 88 6.24 13.77 9.10
CA ASN A 88 7.13 14.02 7.96
C ASN A 88 7.33 12.80 7.03
N PRO A 89 6.24 12.20 6.48
CA PRO A 89 6.34 10.98 5.70
C PRO A 89 7.05 11.17 4.37
N ILE A 90 7.76 10.13 3.95
CA ILE A 90 8.38 10.02 2.63
C ILE A 90 7.48 9.15 1.74
N LEU A 91 7.24 9.61 0.51
CA LEU A 91 6.59 8.83 -0.54
C LEU A 91 7.64 8.37 -1.56
N LEU A 92 7.70 7.08 -1.83
CA LEU A 92 8.38 6.50 -2.99
C LEU A 92 7.32 5.94 -3.93
N PHE A 93 7.27 6.47 -5.15
CA PHE A 93 6.16 6.24 -6.08
C PHE A 93 6.62 5.84 -7.49
N SER A 94 5.92 4.88 -8.07
CA SER A 94 5.98 4.55 -9.49
C SER A 94 4.67 3.90 -9.94
N MET A 95 4.29 4.09 -11.20
CA MET A 95 3.01 3.61 -11.72
C MET A 95 3.12 3.15 -13.18
N VAL A 96 2.12 2.38 -13.64
CA VAL A 96 1.96 1.97 -15.03
C VAL A 96 0.98 2.88 -15.76
N SER A 97 1.18 3.05 -17.06
CA SER A 97 0.46 4.00 -17.93
C SER A 97 -0.97 3.56 -18.32
N ASP A 98 -1.35 2.31 -18.05
CA ASP A 98 -2.68 1.76 -18.39
C ASP A 98 -3.79 2.14 -17.39
N LYS A 99 -3.49 3.04 -16.45
CA LYS A 99 -4.39 3.55 -15.41
C LYS A 99 -4.54 5.06 -15.52
N ASP A 100 -5.52 5.61 -14.83
CA ASP A 100 -5.69 7.07 -14.68
C ASP A 100 -4.62 7.62 -13.69
N TYR A 101 -3.36 7.60 -14.15
CA TYR A 101 -2.20 7.94 -13.33
C TYR A 101 -2.13 9.42 -13.00
N GLU A 102 -2.57 10.31 -13.89
CA GLU A 102 -2.56 11.75 -13.64
C GLU A 102 -3.44 12.09 -12.43
N LYS A 103 -4.64 11.52 -12.39
CA LYS A 103 -5.56 11.70 -11.27
C LYS A 103 -5.07 11.04 -9.98
N ALA A 104 -4.41 9.89 -10.08
CA ALA A 104 -3.77 9.24 -8.94
C ALA A 104 -2.66 10.10 -8.34
N ILE A 105 -1.80 10.71 -9.18
CA ILE A 105 -0.72 11.61 -8.76
C ILE A 105 -1.30 12.90 -8.19
N GLN A 106 -2.33 13.47 -8.82
CA GLN A 106 -3.05 14.63 -8.28
C GLN A 106 -3.51 14.40 -6.85
N LEU A 107 -4.17 13.27 -6.58
CA LEU A 107 -4.64 12.92 -5.24
C LEU A 107 -3.51 12.79 -4.23
N LEU A 108 -2.39 12.17 -4.64
CA LEU A 108 -1.20 12.05 -3.78
C LEU A 108 -0.61 13.41 -3.45
N ALA A 109 -0.55 14.32 -4.42
CA ALA A 109 -0.02 15.67 -4.22
C ALA A 109 -0.94 16.54 -3.35
N GLU A 110 -2.26 16.49 -3.58
CA GLU A 110 -3.22 17.36 -2.90
C GLU A 110 -3.57 16.88 -1.47
N ARG A 111 -3.67 15.57 -1.26
CA ARG A 111 -4.07 15.00 0.03
C ARG A 111 -2.92 14.47 0.87
N GLY A 112 -1.79 14.13 0.24
CA GLY A 112 -0.62 13.64 0.94
C GLY A 112 0.16 14.79 1.59
N GLN A 113 0.53 14.62 2.85
CA GLN A 113 1.38 15.58 3.56
C GLN A 113 2.83 15.09 3.55
N TRP A 114 3.40 14.96 2.33
CA TRP A 114 4.72 14.40 2.13
C TRP A 114 5.81 15.42 2.46
N GLU A 115 6.73 15.07 3.36
CA GLU A 115 7.99 15.81 3.55
C GLU A 115 8.86 15.70 2.29
N GLN A 116 8.82 14.51 1.65
CA GLN A 116 9.57 14.22 0.46
C GLN A 116 8.82 13.26 -0.44
N VAL A 117 8.87 13.54 -1.74
CA VAL A 117 8.41 12.63 -2.79
C VAL A 117 9.61 12.20 -3.61
N ILE A 118 9.74 10.89 -3.83
CA ILE A 118 10.73 10.27 -4.69
C ILE A 118 9.97 9.50 -5.75
N VAL A 119 10.35 9.66 -7.00
CA VAL A 119 9.72 8.97 -8.12
C VAL A 119 10.74 8.15 -8.89
N THR A 120 10.30 7.00 -9.37
CA THR A 120 11.16 6.05 -10.08
C THR A 120 10.40 5.42 -11.25
N THR A 121 11.13 4.79 -12.16
CA THR A 121 10.57 4.02 -13.28
C THR A 121 10.63 2.55 -12.94
N ILE A 122 9.51 1.82 -13.08
CA ILE A 122 9.47 0.36 -12.93
C ILE A 122 10.00 -0.32 -14.21
N SER A 123 10.56 -1.53 -14.07
CA SER A 123 11.12 -2.29 -15.20
C SER A 123 10.08 -2.83 -16.19
N ASP A 124 8.78 -2.70 -15.91
CA ASP A 124 7.70 -3.08 -16.82
C ASP A 124 7.63 -2.10 -18.02
N LYS A 125 7.36 -2.62 -19.22
CA LYS A 125 7.25 -1.81 -20.46
C LYS A 125 6.16 -0.72 -20.39
N ARG A 126 5.20 -0.86 -19.50
CA ARG A 126 4.13 0.12 -19.24
C ARG A 126 4.51 1.12 -18.17
N GLY A 127 5.71 1.00 -17.59
CA GLY A 127 6.21 1.93 -16.57
C GLY A 127 6.21 3.36 -17.11
N ILE A 128 5.68 4.30 -16.33
CA ILE A 128 5.75 5.72 -16.65
C ILE A 128 7.17 6.19 -16.31
N PRO A 129 7.85 6.94 -17.21
CA PRO A 129 9.14 7.54 -16.89
C PRO A 129 9.06 8.41 -15.64
N ALA A 130 10.04 8.29 -14.75
CA ALA A 130 10.07 9.03 -13.49
C ALA A 130 10.00 10.55 -13.69
N GLU A 131 10.62 11.07 -14.75
CA GLU A 131 10.56 12.48 -15.16
C GLU A 131 9.11 12.96 -15.45
N ASP A 132 8.29 12.10 -16.10
CA ASP A 132 6.90 12.43 -16.40
C ASP A 132 6.06 12.44 -15.13
N ILE A 133 6.28 11.49 -14.22
CA ILE A 133 5.64 11.47 -12.90
C ILE A 133 6.00 12.72 -12.11
N ALA A 134 7.29 13.10 -12.08
CA ALA A 134 7.76 14.29 -11.37
C ALA A 134 7.14 15.58 -11.92
N ARG A 135 6.97 15.67 -13.23
CA ARG A 135 6.32 16.82 -13.90
C ARG A 135 4.88 16.98 -13.45
N ILE A 136 4.14 15.87 -13.32
CA ILE A 136 2.76 15.93 -12.86
C ILE A 136 2.70 16.34 -11.37
N PHE A 137 3.54 15.77 -10.50
CA PHE A 137 3.63 16.23 -9.10
C PHE A 137 3.93 17.74 -9.01
N SER A 138 4.86 18.23 -9.83
CA SER A 138 5.22 19.66 -9.88
C SER A 138 4.04 20.53 -10.31
N HIS A 139 3.20 20.07 -11.24
CA HIS A 139 1.99 20.77 -11.66
C HIS A 139 1.02 21.00 -10.49
N PHE A 140 0.97 20.08 -9.53
CA PHE A 140 0.16 20.20 -8.32
C PHE A 140 0.94 20.76 -7.11
N GLY A 141 2.07 21.42 -7.34
CA GLY A 141 2.84 22.14 -6.32
C GLY A 141 3.74 21.26 -5.44
N GLN A 142 3.85 19.96 -5.73
CA GLN A 142 4.71 19.03 -4.99
C GLN A 142 5.97 18.71 -5.80
N GLN A 143 7.15 19.08 -5.27
CA GLN A 143 8.41 18.72 -5.90
C GLN A 143 8.75 17.24 -5.62
N ALA A 144 9.32 16.56 -6.62
CA ALA A 144 9.74 15.17 -6.51
C ALA A 144 11.22 14.99 -6.90
N VAL A 145 11.92 14.15 -6.18
CA VAL A 145 13.27 13.69 -6.53
C VAL A 145 13.15 12.56 -7.54
N VAL A 146 13.80 12.69 -8.68
CA VAL A 146 13.79 11.70 -9.77
C VAL A 146 14.99 10.75 -9.61
N ILE A 147 14.73 9.46 -9.50
CA ILE A 147 15.75 8.41 -9.51
C ILE A 147 15.20 7.26 -10.35
N GLU A 148 15.70 7.11 -11.58
CA GLU A 148 15.18 6.17 -12.59
C GLU A 148 15.17 4.70 -12.12
N ASP A 149 16.21 4.26 -11.46
CA ASP A 149 16.37 2.88 -10.99
C ASP A 149 15.65 2.67 -9.66
N SER A 150 14.71 1.71 -9.61
CA SER A 150 13.86 1.44 -8.45
C SER A 150 14.65 1.00 -7.20
N ARG A 151 15.73 0.23 -7.39
CA ARG A 151 16.63 -0.20 -6.30
C ARG A 151 17.35 1.00 -5.71
N LYS A 152 17.96 1.84 -6.56
CA LYS A 152 18.66 3.05 -6.11
C LYS A 152 17.72 4.04 -5.43
N ALA A 153 16.49 4.17 -5.96
CA ALA A 153 15.46 5.03 -5.37
C ALA A 153 15.09 4.56 -3.95
N TYR A 154 14.90 3.25 -3.77
CA TYR A 154 14.60 2.67 -2.47
C TYR A 154 15.77 2.82 -1.48
N GLU A 155 16.99 2.48 -1.92
CA GLU A 155 18.21 2.65 -1.10
C GLU A 155 18.43 4.12 -0.69
N TRP A 156 18.18 5.05 -1.62
CA TRP A 156 18.27 6.48 -1.34
C TRP A 156 17.22 6.94 -0.32
N ALA A 157 15.97 6.47 -0.47
CA ALA A 157 14.89 6.73 0.49
C ALA A 157 15.25 6.23 1.90
N LEU A 158 15.78 5.00 1.99
CA LEU A 158 16.20 4.41 3.26
C LEU A 158 17.33 5.20 3.92
N LYS A 159 18.33 5.61 3.12
CA LYS A 159 19.48 6.38 3.64
C LYS A 159 19.07 7.77 4.15
N GLY A 160 18.08 8.39 3.49
CA GLY A 160 17.55 9.70 3.88
C GLY A 160 16.55 9.67 5.02
N LYS A 161 15.93 8.50 5.29
CA LYS A 161 14.88 8.32 6.30
C LYS A 161 15.45 8.52 7.71
N LYS A 162 14.89 9.48 8.45
CA LYS A 162 15.22 9.73 9.85
C LYS A 162 14.52 8.74 10.78
N ARG A 163 15.05 8.58 12.00
CA ARG A 163 14.40 7.74 13.03
C ARG A 163 12.98 8.25 13.31
N GLY A 164 12.01 7.34 13.34
CA GLY A 164 10.59 7.66 13.56
C GLY A 164 9.84 8.17 12.32
N GLN A 165 10.53 8.51 11.24
CA GLN A 165 9.91 8.91 9.97
C GLN A 165 9.35 7.67 9.27
N ALA A 166 8.22 7.81 8.58
CA ALA A 166 7.63 6.73 7.79
C ALA A 166 7.99 6.85 6.30
N LEU A 167 8.28 5.70 5.66
CA LEU A 167 8.44 5.56 4.22
C LEU A 167 7.26 4.75 3.67
N PHE A 168 6.53 5.32 2.73
CA PHE A 168 5.45 4.67 2.00
C PHE A 168 5.86 4.44 0.56
N CYS A 169 5.76 3.19 0.09
CA CYS A 169 6.02 2.81 -1.29
C CYS A 169 4.71 2.36 -1.92
N THR A 170 4.30 3.00 -3.03
CA THR A 170 3.00 2.71 -3.68
C THR A 170 2.97 3.08 -5.16
N GLY A 171 1.86 2.75 -5.84
CA GLY A 171 1.48 3.13 -7.19
C GLY A 171 1.34 1.96 -8.17
N SER A 172 1.93 0.81 -7.91
CA SER A 172 1.78 -0.38 -8.75
C SER A 172 2.12 -1.66 -8.00
N LEU A 173 1.37 -2.74 -8.26
CA LEU A 173 1.73 -4.08 -7.76
C LEU A 173 3.05 -4.57 -8.37
N TYR A 174 3.38 -4.19 -9.61
CA TYR A 174 4.66 -4.50 -10.24
C TYR A 174 5.82 -3.83 -9.51
N PHE A 175 5.65 -2.54 -9.18
CA PHE A 175 6.63 -1.80 -8.39
C PHE A 175 6.85 -2.43 -7.00
N ILE A 176 5.76 -2.78 -6.31
CA ILE A 176 5.87 -3.45 -5.00
C ILE A 176 6.55 -4.82 -5.14
N GLY A 177 6.28 -5.57 -6.21
CA GLY A 177 6.98 -6.82 -6.53
C GLY A 177 8.49 -6.62 -6.65
N GLU A 178 8.94 -5.62 -7.42
CA GLU A 178 10.38 -5.28 -7.54
C GLU A 178 10.99 -4.94 -6.16
N LEU A 179 10.31 -4.15 -5.35
CA LEU A 179 10.81 -3.79 -4.02
C LEU A 179 10.87 -5.01 -3.07
N LEU A 180 9.91 -5.92 -3.15
CA LEU A 180 9.93 -7.17 -2.35
C LEU A 180 11.12 -8.06 -2.77
N GLU A 181 11.45 -8.15 -4.05
CA GLU A 181 12.65 -8.85 -4.52
C GLU A 181 13.93 -8.20 -4.00
N ILE A 182 14.01 -6.85 -4.04
CA ILE A 182 15.14 -6.07 -3.52
C ILE A 182 15.36 -6.32 -2.03
N THR A 183 14.27 -6.40 -1.26
CA THR A 183 14.31 -6.61 0.20
C THR A 183 14.49 -8.07 0.61
N GLY A 184 14.57 -9.00 -0.37
CA GLY A 184 14.69 -10.44 -0.12
C GLY A 184 13.43 -11.08 0.42
N GLY A 185 12.26 -10.49 0.16
CA GLY A 185 10.96 -11.01 0.59
C GLY A 185 10.82 -11.16 2.11
N LYS A 186 11.61 -10.43 2.90
CA LYS A 186 11.57 -10.53 4.37
C LYS A 186 10.18 -10.12 4.86
N ASN A 187 9.37 -11.13 5.15
CA ASN A 187 8.23 -10.97 6.04
C ASN A 187 8.80 -10.67 7.43
N SER A 188 8.38 -9.57 8.04
CA SER A 188 8.49 -9.45 9.50
C SER A 188 7.64 -10.58 10.11
N ASP A 189 8.30 -11.58 10.69
CA ASP A 189 7.68 -12.64 11.49
C ASP A 189 6.94 -12.06 12.70
#